data_33f2ee399a06f33325d81c96bf18631f
#
_entry.id   33f2ee399a06f33325d81c96bf18631f
#
_cell.length_a   1.000
_cell.length_b   1.000
_cell.length_c   1.000
_cell.angle_alpha   90.00
_cell.angle_beta   90.00
_cell.angle_gamma   90.00
#
_symmetry.space_group_name_H-M   'P 1'
#
loop_
_entity.id
_entity.type
_entity.pdbx_description
1 polymer ?
#
loop_
_entity_poly.entity_id
_entity_poly.type
_entity_poly.pdbx_seq_one_letter_code
_entity_poly.pdbx_strand_id
1 'polypeptide(L)'
;MTKDFIRDPIFPECPIRNILARIGNKWTLAVIYTLSVADAPMRFRDIEQKNPDCSQKMLTQTLRGLEADGMVSRKVYAEMPPRVEYSLTERGRSFLPIMRQLTDWAYSHLHDIITDREHYDGQD
;
A
#
# COMPACT_ATOMS: atom_id res chain seq x y z
N MET A 1 2.79 -26.92 6.09
CA MET A 1 2.16 -25.73 6.69
C MET A 1 0.73 -26.08 7.05
N THR A 2 0.35 -25.89 8.29
CA THR A 2 -1.01 -26.18 8.74
C THR A 2 -1.91 -24.98 8.49
N LYS A 3 -3.23 -25.22 8.48
CA LYS A 3 -4.20 -24.11 8.33
C LYS A 3 -4.03 -23.07 9.42
N ASP A 4 -3.69 -23.51 10.64
CA ASP A 4 -3.52 -22.59 11.78
C ASP A 4 -2.38 -21.62 11.56
N PHE A 5 -1.35 -22.03 10.83
CA PHE A 5 -0.17 -21.22 10.57
C PHE A 5 -0.46 -20.02 9.69
N ILE A 6 -1.43 -20.14 8.78
CA ILE A 6 -1.79 -19.05 7.85
C ILE A 6 -3.13 -18.42 8.18
N ARG A 7 -3.68 -18.74 9.33
CA ARG A 7 -4.98 -18.22 9.74
C ARG A 7 -4.89 -16.73 10.05
N ASP A 8 -5.83 -15.98 9.50
CA ASP A 8 -5.97 -14.56 9.77
C ASP A 8 -6.95 -14.36 10.93
N PRO A 9 -6.56 -13.65 12.01
CA PRO A 9 -7.46 -13.45 13.15
C PRO A 9 -8.71 -12.64 12.82
N ILE A 10 -8.67 -11.82 11.76
CA ILE A 10 -9.82 -11.02 11.34
C ILE A 10 -10.68 -11.79 10.34
N PHE A 11 -10.04 -12.53 9.41
CA PHE A 11 -10.72 -13.34 8.40
C PHE A 11 -10.14 -14.73 8.39
N PRO A 12 -10.42 -15.53 9.45
CA PRO A 12 -9.77 -16.83 9.60
C PRO A 12 -10.08 -17.82 8.48
N GLU A 13 -11.15 -17.59 7.72
CA GLU A 13 -11.58 -18.50 6.66
C GLU A 13 -10.83 -18.27 5.35
N CYS A 14 -10.22 -17.09 5.18
CA CYS A 14 -9.48 -16.78 3.96
C CYS A 14 -8.35 -15.78 4.24
N PRO A 15 -7.26 -16.23 4.90
CA PRO A 15 -6.17 -15.33 5.25
C PRO A 15 -5.48 -14.72 4.04
N ILE A 16 -5.36 -15.48 2.95
CA ILE A 16 -4.74 -14.98 1.71
C ILE A 16 -5.55 -13.84 1.12
N ARG A 17 -6.88 -13.98 1.09
CA ARG A 17 -7.75 -12.93 0.57
C ARG A 17 -7.63 -11.64 1.39
N ASN A 18 -7.49 -11.75 2.70
CA ASN A 18 -7.29 -10.59 3.55
C ASN A 18 -5.98 -9.86 3.23
N ILE A 19 -4.90 -10.62 3.07
CA ILE A 19 -3.60 -10.05 2.70
C ILE A 19 -3.71 -9.33 1.36
N LEU A 20 -4.33 -9.96 0.36
CA LEU A 20 -4.50 -9.35 -0.96
C LEU A 20 -5.35 -8.09 -0.90
N ALA A 21 -6.41 -8.09 -0.10
CA ALA A 21 -7.27 -6.92 0.05
C ALA A 21 -6.51 -5.74 0.66
N ARG A 22 -5.63 -6.00 1.62
CA ARG A 22 -4.83 -4.95 2.24
C ARG A 22 -3.77 -4.41 1.28
N ILE A 23 -3.06 -5.30 0.58
CA ILE A 23 -2.02 -4.91 -0.38
C ILE A 23 -2.62 -4.18 -1.57
N GLY A 24 -3.78 -4.63 -2.05
CA GLY A 24 -4.45 -4.05 -3.20
C GLY A 24 -5.21 -2.78 -2.91
N ASN A 25 -5.22 -2.31 -1.67
CA ASN A 25 -5.89 -1.07 -1.31
C ASN A 25 -5.21 0.11 -2.00
N LYS A 26 -6.00 1.04 -2.51
CA LYS A 26 -5.53 2.21 -3.24
C LYS A 26 -4.43 2.96 -2.50
N TRP A 27 -4.62 3.24 -1.21
CA TRP A 27 -3.66 4.03 -0.44
C TRP A 27 -2.44 3.23 -0.06
N THR A 28 -2.58 1.93 0.15
CA THR A 28 -1.44 1.03 0.41
C THR A 28 -0.49 1.05 -0.78
N LEU A 29 -1.01 0.88 -1.99
CA LEU A 29 -0.20 0.92 -3.21
C LEU A 29 0.45 2.28 -3.40
N ALA A 30 -0.29 3.36 -3.13
CA ALA A 30 0.23 4.73 -3.27
C ALA A 30 1.40 4.99 -2.31
N VAL A 31 1.29 4.54 -1.06
CA VAL A 31 2.35 4.74 -0.06
C VAL A 31 3.58 3.90 -0.41
N ILE A 32 3.39 2.65 -0.81
CA ILE A 32 4.51 1.80 -1.23
C ILE A 32 5.25 2.45 -2.41
N TYR A 33 4.51 2.96 -3.39
CA TYR A 33 5.10 3.65 -4.53
C TYR A 33 5.89 4.88 -4.07
N THR A 34 5.30 5.70 -3.21
CA THR A 34 5.94 6.90 -2.69
C THR A 34 7.27 6.58 -2.03
N LEU A 35 7.30 5.57 -1.17
CA LEU A 35 8.52 5.17 -0.48
C LEU A 35 9.55 4.58 -1.45
N SER A 36 9.10 3.87 -2.48
CA SER A 36 10.00 3.28 -3.47
C SER A 36 10.70 4.33 -4.32
N VAL A 37 9.98 5.38 -4.70
CA VAL A 37 10.55 6.47 -5.52
C VAL A 37 11.58 7.26 -4.72
N ALA A 38 11.28 7.53 -3.46
CA ALA A 38 12.20 8.26 -2.59
C ALA A 38 13.51 7.49 -2.36
N ASP A 39 13.41 6.17 -2.29
CA ASP A 39 14.53 5.26 -2.01
C ASP A 39 15.35 5.71 -0.80
N ALA A 40 14.65 6.26 0.20
CA ALA A 40 15.23 6.79 1.42
C ALA A 40 14.11 6.89 2.46
N PRO A 41 14.45 6.89 3.76
CA PRO A 41 13.45 7.09 4.80
C PRO A 41 12.71 8.42 4.63
N MET A 42 11.42 8.42 4.88
CA MET A 42 10.56 9.59 4.75
C MET A 42 9.79 9.83 6.05
N ARG A 43 9.58 11.10 6.37
CA ARG A 43 8.72 11.47 7.47
C ARG A 43 7.26 11.43 7.03
N PHE A 44 6.35 11.32 7.99
CA PHE A 44 4.92 11.33 7.73
C PHE A 44 4.53 12.51 6.81
N ARG A 45 5.03 13.70 7.15
CA ARG A 45 4.72 14.92 6.40
C ARG A 45 5.13 14.83 4.93
N ASP A 46 6.28 14.23 4.67
CA ASP A 46 6.77 14.08 3.29
C ASP A 46 5.88 13.12 2.50
N ILE A 47 5.46 12.04 3.14
CA ILE A 47 4.55 11.08 2.51
C ILE A 47 3.20 11.73 2.26
N GLU A 48 2.72 12.50 3.21
CA GLU A 48 1.45 13.22 3.11
C GLU A 48 1.45 14.19 1.93
N GLN A 49 2.53 14.93 1.75
CA GLN A 49 2.66 15.90 0.66
C GLN A 49 2.64 15.23 -0.71
N LYS A 50 3.13 14.00 -0.81
CA LYS A 50 3.12 13.24 -2.06
C LYS A 50 1.76 12.60 -2.34
N ASN A 51 0.87 12.57 -1.36
CA ASN A 51 -0.45 11.97 -1.47
C ASN A 51 -1.51 12.93 -0.96
N PRO A 52 -1.69 14.09 -1.63
CA PRO A 52 -2.54 15.15 -1.10
C PRO A 52 -4.01 14.78 -0.99
N ASP A 53 -4.46 13.80 -1.78
CA ASP A 53 -5.86 13.33 -1.74
C ASP A 53 -6.13 12.37 -0.58
N CYS A 54 -5.09 11.90 0.09
CA CYS A 54 -5.22 10.98 1.20
C CYS A 54 -5.38 11.77 2.50
N SER A 55 -6.45 11.51 3.24
CA SER A 55 -6.65 12.16 4.53
C SER A 55 -5.57 11.72 5.51
N GLN A 56 -5.30 12.57 6.50
CA GLN A 56 -4.33 12.25 7.54
C GLN A 56 -4.70 10.96 8.29
N LYS A 57 -5.99 10.79 8.56
CA LYS A 57 -6.50 9.57 9.20
C LYS A 57 -6.23 8.35 8.36
N MET A 58 -6.52 8.41 7.06
CA MET A 58 -6.32 7.28 6.16
C MET A 58 -4.84 6.96 6.01
N LEU A 59 -3.99 7.98 5.89
CA LEU A 59 -2.55 7.77 5.78
C LEU A 59 -2.00 7.10 7.05
N THR A 60 -2.46 7.55 8.23
CA THR A 60 -2.07 6.94 9.50
C THR A 60 -2.45 5.46 9.53
N GLN A 61 -3.68 5.14 9.15
CA GLN A 61 -4.17 3.76 9.12
C GLN A 61 -3.38 2.92 8.13
N THR A 62 -3.09 3.48 6.96
CA THR A 62 -2.33 2.78 5.92
C THR A 62 -0.92 2.45 6.38
N LEU A 63 -0.24 3.42 6.98
CA LEU A 63 1.12 3.20 7.50
C LEU A 63 1.15 2.19 8.64
N ARG A 64 0.15 2.23 9.52
CA ARG A 64 0.02 1.24 10.60
C ARG A 64 -0.19 -0.17 10.05
N GLY A 65 -1.02 -0.30 9.03
CA GLY A 65 -1.25 -1.58 8.38
C GLY A 65 0.01 -2.13 7.73
N LEU A 66 0.74 -1.28 7.02
CA LEU A 66 1.99 -1.67 6.37
C LEU A 66 3.06 -2.06 7.39
N GLU A 67 3.13 -1.33 8.50
CA GLU A 67 4.06 -1.67 9.59
C GLU A 67 3.67 -3.01 10.23
N ALA A 68 2.39 -3.21 10.50
CA ALA A 68 1.89 -4.45 11.08
C ALA A 68 2.18 -5.66 10.18
N ASP A 69 2.09 -5.48 8.87
CA ASP A 69 2.36 -6.54 7.90
C ASP A 69 3.85 -6.70 7.61
N GLY A 70 4.70 -5.91 8.24
CA GLY A 70 6.15 -6.01 8.09
C GLY A 70 6.68 -5.50 6.77
N MET A 71 5.92 -4.67 6.05
CA MET A 71 6.33 -4.12 4.76
C MET A 71 7.00 -2.76 4.89
N VAL A 72 6.73 -2.06 5.99
CA VAL A 72 7.30 -0.76 6.30
C VAL A 72 7.88 -0.81 7.70
N SER A 73 9.06 -0.22 7.89
CA SER A 73 9.64 -0.03 9.21
C SER A 73 9.40 1.42 9.65
N ARG A 74 9.08 1.57 10.92
CA ARG A 74 8.88 2.87 11.56
C ARG A 74 9.99 3.04 12.57
N LYS A 75 10.82 4.05 12.39
CA LYS A 75 11.95 4.31 13.27
C LYS A 75 11.76 5.63 13.98
N VAL A 76 11.82 5.60 15.30
CA VAL A 76 11.69 6.78 16.14
C VAL A 76 13.07 7.20 16.63
N TYR A 77 13.42 8.46 16.41
CA TYR A 77 14.67 9.04 16.90
C TYR A 77 14.37 9.88 18.12
N ALA A 78 15.14 9.66 19.18
CA ALA A 78 15.00 10.40 20.45
C ALA A 78 15.59 11.79 20.30
N GLU A 79 14.83 12.68 19.68
CA GLU A 79 15.18 14.08 19.48
C GLU A 79 14.07 14.96 20.08
N MET A 80 14.29 16.25 20.11
CA MET A 80 13.30 17.22 20.58
C MET A 80 13.04 18.25 19.48
N PRO A 81 11.89 18.17 18.77
CA PRO A 81 10.84 17.18 18.89
C PRO A 81 11.25 15.81 18.33
N PRO A 82 10.55 14.73 18.70
CA PRO A 82 10.89 13.39 18.20
C PRO A 82 10.75 13.33 16.68
N ARG A 83 11.69 12.64 16.05
CA ARG A 83 11.66 12.40 14.60
C ARG A 83 11.23 10.97 14.35
N VAL A 84 10.27 10.77 13.46
CA VAL A 84 9.80 9.45 13.04
C VAL A 84 10.01 9.33 11.55
N GLU A 85 10.64 8.24 11.12
CA GLU A 85 10.89 7.96 9.71
C GLU A 85 10.35 6.60 9.32
N TYR A 86 9.82 6.54 8.10
CA TYR A 86 9.26 5.33 7.50
C TYR A 86 10.08 4.92 6.29
N SER A 87 10.34 3.63 6.15
CA SER A 87 11.05 3.10 4.99
C SER A 87 10.53 1.71 4.68
N LEU A 88 10.71 1.27 3.43
CA LEU A 88 10.35 -0.07 3.02
C LEU A 88 11.32 -1.08 3.66
N THR A 89 10.76 -2.17 4.16
CA THR A 89 11.54 -3.32 4.61
C THR A 89 11.94 -4.15 3.39
N GLU A 90 12.74 -5.18 3.63
CA GLU A 90 13.05 -6.16 2.58
C GLU A 90 11.78 -6.77 2.01
N ARG A 91 10.82 -7.10 2.87
CA ARG A 91 9.53 -7.62 2.43
C ARG A 91 8.79 -6.60 1.57
N GLY A 92 8.78 -5.33 1.98
CA GLY A 92 8.15 -4.27 1.18
C GLY A 92 8.79 -4.14 -0.19
N ARG A 93 10.12 -4.19 -0.25
CA ARG A 93 10.84 -4.14 -1.52
C ARG A 93 10.57 -5.34 -2.40
N SER A 94 10.35 -6.51 -1.80
CA SER A 94 10.07 -7.72 -2.56
C SER A 94 8.76 -7.63 -3.34
N PHE A 95 7.86 -6.75 -2.92
CA PHE A 95 6.59 -6.52 -3.60
C PHE A 95 6.73 -5.60 -4.82
N LEU A 96 7.78 -4.78 -4.91
CA LEU A 96 7.91 -3.78 -5.97
C LEU A 96 7.85 -4.36 -7.39
N PRO A 97 8.53 -5.47 -7.71
CA PRO A 97 8.40 -6.04 -9.05
C PRO A 97 6.97 -6.47 -9.38
N ILE A 98 6.27 -7.00 -8.38
CA ILE A 98 4.87 -7.43 -8.53
C ILE A 98 3.97 -6.22 -8.77
N MET A 99 4.17 -5.15 -7.99
CA MET A 99 3.42 -3.91 -8.14
C MET A 99 3.66 -3.29 -9.52
N ARG A 100 4.89 -3.34 -10.01
CA ARG A 100 5.23 -2.83 -11.34
C ARG A 100 4.50 -3.59 -12.43
N GLN A 101 4.46 -4.93 -12.33
CA GLN A 101 3.69 -5.74 -13.27
C GLN A 101 2.21 -5.40 -13.23
N LEU A 102 1.67 -5.17 -12.03
CA LEU A 102 0.28 -4.80 -11.85
C LEU A 102 -0.02 -3.44 -12.51
N THR A 103 0.84 -2.45 -12.30
CA THR A 103 0.66 -1.12 -12.89
C THR A 103 0.85 -1.15 -14.41
N ASP A 104 1.79 -1.93 -14.91
CA ASP A 104 2.00 -2.08 -16.36
C ASP A 104 0.76 -2.69 -17.02
N TRP A 105 0.18 -3.71 -16.39
CA TRP A 105 -1.06 -4.31 -16.87
C TRP A 105 -2.19 -3.28 -16.91
N ALA A 106 -2.33 -2.52 -15.82
CA ALA A 106 -3.37 -1.50 -15.72
C ALA A 106 -3.20 -0.42 -16.81
N TYR A 107 -1.97 0.03 -17.05
CA TYR A 107 -1.70 1.00 -18.11
C TYR A 107 -2.04 0.44 -19.48
N SER A 108 -1.69 -0.82 -19.74
CA SER A 108 -1.96 -1.47 -21.04
C SER A 108 -3.45 -1.55 -21.35
N HIS A 109 -4.27 -1.68 -20.32
CA HIS A 109 -5.71 -1.86 -20.48
C HIS A 109 -6.54 -0.63 -20.12
N LEU A 110 -5.89 0.45 -19.67
CA LEU A 110 -6.57 1.63 -19.15
C LEU A 110 -7.60 2.19 -20.13
N HIS A 111 -7.19 2.42 -21.38
CA HIS A 111 -8.05 3.03 -22.40
C HIS A 111 -9.29 2.15 -22.65
N ASP A 112 -9.07 0.86 -22.85
CA ASP A 112 -10.16 -0.07 -23.13
C ASP A 112 -11.13 -0.20 -21.95
N ILE A 113 -10.58 -0.24 -20.72
CA ILE A 113 -11.41 -0.33 -19.53
C ILE A 113 -12.29 0.92 -19.39
N ILE A 114 -11.72 2.10 -19.59
CA ILE A 114 -12.48 3.36 -19.52
C ILE A 114 -13.57 3.39 -20.57
N THR A 115 -13.24 2.99 -21.81
CA THR A 115 -14.19 2.96 -22.90
C THR A 115 -15.33 1.98 -22.61
N ASP A 116 -15.01 0.80 -22.09
CA ASP A 116 -16.03 -0.20 -21.75
C ASP A 116 -16.94 0.30 -20.65
N ARG A 117 -16.41 0.98 -19.65
CA ARG A 117 -17.21 1.58 -18.58
C ARG A 117 -18.19 2.62 -19.11
N GLU A 118 -17.75 3.47 -20.00
CA GLU A 118 -18.58 4.49 -20.64
C GLU A 118 -19.75 3.85 -21.42
N HIS A 119 -19.46 2.78 -22.16
CA HIS A 119 -20.48 2.05 -22.90
C HIS A 119 -21.50 1.39 -21.97
N TYR A 120 -21.01 0.82 -20.88
CA TYR A 120 -21.87 0.17 -19.89
C TYR A 120 -22.83 1.17 -19.24
N ASP A 121 -22.31 2.32 -18.83
CA ASP A 121 -23.12 3.37 -18.20
C ASP A 121 -24.13 3.97 -19.17
N GLY A 122 -23.81 4.00 -20.46
CA GLY A 122 -24.69 4.53 -21.49
C GLY A 122 -25.81 3.59 -21.93
N GLN A 123 -25.81 2.35 -21.43
CA GLN A 123 -26.84 1.35 -21.80
C GLN A 123 -28.05 1.35 -20.87
N ASP A 124 -28.04 2.13 -19.83
CA ASP A 124 -29.19 2.25 -18.93
C ASP A 124 -30.28 3.20 -19.51
#